data_6dfba37e81a3e8c4b1434a72e1777725
#
_entry.id   6dfba37e81a3e8c4b1434a72e1777725
#
_cell.length_a   1.000
_cell.length_b   1.000
_cell.length_c   1.000
_cell.angle_alpha   90.00
_cell.angle_beta   90.00
_cell.angle_gamma   90.00
#
_symmetry.space_group_name_H-M   'P 1'
#
loop_
_entity.id
_entity.type
_entity.pdbx_description
1 polymer ?
#
loop_
_entity_poly.entity_id
_entity_poly.type
_entity_poly.pdbx_seq_one_letter_code
_entity_poly.pdbx_strand_id
1 'polypeptide(L)' 'MKLSKHGVSFDEAATVFGDPLATTSADPDHSFDEERFLTFGVSRRGRLLAIAHVDRDDTIRIISARIATPAERTIYEEG' A
#
# COMPACT_ATOMS: atom_id res chain seq x y z
N MET A 1 -13.37 9.30 -11.36
CA MET A 1 -12.40 8.53 -10.59
C MET A 1 -12.43 8.94 -9.13
N LYS A 2 -12.48 7.97 -8.23
CA LYS A 2 -12.55 8.26 -6.80
C LYS A 2 -11.15 8.28 -6.20
N LEU A 3 -10.77 9.41 -5.60
CA LEU A 3 -9.47 9.56 -4.96
C LEU A 3 -9.58 9.35 -3.46
N SER A 4 -8.51 8.86 -2.84
CA SER A 4 -8.40 8.88 -1.40
C SER A 4 -8.18 10.33 -0.96
N LYS A 5 -8.27 10.58 0.35
CA LYS A 5 -8.03 11.93 0.89
C LYS A 5 -6.60 12.40 0.66
N HIS A 6 -5.70 11.52 0.24
CA HIS A 6 -4.30 11.84 0.01
C HIS A 6 -3.97 12.02 -1.47
N GLY A 7 -5.00 12.12 -2.34
CA GLY A 7 -4.79 12.37 -3.75
C GLY A 7 -4.34 11.17 -4.57
N VAL A 8 -4.47 9.96 -4.03
CA VAL A 8 -4.13 8.72 -4.74
C VAL A 8 -5.42 7.95 -4.99
N SER A 9 -5.69 7.60 -6.25
CA SER A 9 -6.88 6.80 -6.56
C SER A 9 -6.66 5.35 -6.13
N PHE A 10 -7.75 4.66 -5.83
CA PHE A 10 -7.65 3.24 -5.51
C PHE A 10 -7.25 2.43 -6.75
N ASP A 11 -7.59 2.91 -7.93
CA ASP A 11 -7.14 2.25 -9.17
C ASP A 11 -5.62 2.30 -9.30
N GLU A 12 -5.03 3.46 -9.03
CA GLU A 12 -3.57 3.58 -9.04
C GLU A 12 -2.95 2.71 -7.93
N ALA A 13 -3.54 2.75 -6.74
CA ALA A 13 -3.03 1.98 -5.61
C ALA A 13 -2.98 0.49 -5.93
N ALA A 14 -3.99 -0.02 -6.62
CA ALA A 14 -4.02 -1.44 -6.98
C ALA A 14 -2.84 -1.85 -7.85
N THR A 15 -2.30 -0.93 -8.65
CA THR A 15 -1.16 -1.26 -9.52
C THR A 15 0.12 -1.52 -8.74
N VAL A 16 0.20 -1.06 -7.48
CA VAL A 16 1.36 -1.31 -6.62
C VAL A 16 1.58 -2.80 -6.42
N PHE A 17 0.50 -3.59 -6.38
CA PHE A 17 0.62 -5.03 -6.18
C PHE A 17 1.23 -5.75 -7.38
N GLY A 18 1.41 -5.05 -8.51
CA GLY A 18 2.14 -5.57 -9.65
C GLY A 18 3.63 -5.24 -9.62
N ASP A 19 4.09 -4.47 -8.64
CA ASP A 19 5.51 -4.16 -8.50
C ASP A 19 6.23 -5.37 -7.88
N PRO A 20 7.17 -6.00 -8.60
CA PRO A 20 7.86 -7.19 -8.07
C PRO A 20 8.73 -6.88 -6.86
N LEU A 21 9.02 -5.62 -6.60
CA LEU A 21 9.84 -5.20 -5.47
C LEU A 21 8.99 -4.70 -4.30
N ALA A 22 7.66 -4.76 -4.41
CA ALA A 22 6.79 -4.30 -3.32
C ALA A 22 7.07 -5.07 -2.04
N THR A 23 7.08 -4.34 -0.92
CA THR A 23 7.35 -4.89 0.40
C THR A 23 6.09 -4.79 1.25
N THR A 24 5.68 -5.93 1.81
CA THR A 24 4.46 -5.99 2.64
C THR A 24 4.83 -6.41 4.05
N SER A 25 4.27 -5.72 5.04
CA SER A 25 4.42 -6.07 6.44
C SER A 25 3.11 -5.87 7.17
N ALA A 26 2.98 -6.48 8.36
CA ALA A 26 1.79 -6.29 9.17
C ALA A 26 1.75 -4.85 9.68
N ASP A 27 0.54 -4.28 9.76
CA ASP A 27 0.35 -2.95 10.33
C ASP A 27 0.17 -3.12 11.85
N PRO A 28 1.16 -2.75 12.66
CA PRO A 28 1.10 -2.99 14.11
C PRO A 28 0.05 -2.17 14.82
N ASP A 29 -0.38 -1.06 14.22
CA ASP A 29 -1.31 -0.15 14.88
C ASP A 29 -2.77 -0.54 14.70
N HIS A 30 -3.07 -1.47 13.78
CA HIS A 30 -4.45 -1.75 13.38
C HIS A 30 -4.76 -3.24 13.24
N SER A 31 -4.17 -4.07 14.12
CA SER A 31 -4.31 -5.53 14.00
C SER A 31 -5.20 -6.17 15.04
N PHE A 32 -6.11 -5.40 15.67
CA PHE A 32 -6.93 -5.94 16.77
C PHE A 32 -8.07 -6.82 16.27
N ASP A 33 -8.88 -6.31 15.35
CA ASP A 33 -10.08 -7.01 14.91
C ASP A 33 -9.87 -7.78 13.62
N GLU A 34 -9.04 -7.26 12.74
CA GLU A 34 -8.64 -7.96 11.53
C GLU A 34 -7.21 -7.57 11.20
N GLU A 35 -6.51 -8.52 10.59
CA GLU A 35 -5.10 -8.34 10.28
C GLU A 35 -4.94 -7.38 9.11
N ARG A 36 -4.34 -6.23 9.37
CA ARG A 36 -4.04 -5.24 8.34
C ARG A 36 -2.59 -5.29 7.94
N PHE A 37 -2.36 -4.97 6.69
CA PHE A 37 -1.03 -4.95 6.11
C PHE A 37 -0.73 -3.58 5.53
N LEU A 38 0.57 -3.25 5.48
CA LEU A 38 1.07 -2.10 4.73
C LEU A 38 1.97 -2.61 3.63
N THR A 39 1.71 -2.16 2.40
CA THR A 39 2.55 -2.49 1.26
C THR A 39 3.16 -1.21 0.71
N PHE A 40 4.47 -1.20 0.55
CA PHE A 40 5.19 -0.11 -0.10
C PHE A 40 5.60 -0.58 -1.48
N GLY A 41 5.27 0.18 -2.50
CA GLY A 41 5.62 -0.20 -3.85
C GLY A 41 5.37 0.93 -4.83
N VAL A 42 5.91 0.78 -6.03
CA VAL A 42 5.80 1.78 -7.08
C VAL A 42 4.55 1.50 -7.91
N SER A 43 3.73 2.52 -8.09
CA SER A 43 2.52 2.42 -8.90
C SER A 43 2.86 2.49 -10.38
N ARG A 44 1.86 2.19 -11.22
CA ARG A 44 1.99 2.31 -12.68
C ARG A 44 2.40 3.72 -13.10
N ARG A 45 2.08 4.73 -12.30
CA ARG A 45 2.45 6.11 -12.60
C ARG A 45 3.85 6.47 -12.11
N GLY A 46 4.59 5.51 -11.54
CA GLY A 46 5.95 5.73 -11.08
C GLY A 46 6.05 6.37 -9.71
N ARG A 47 4.98 6.35 -8.93
CA ARG A 47 4.99 6.94 -7.58
C ARG A 47 5.14 5.85 -6.54
N LEU A 48 5.98 6.09 -5.55
CA LEU A 48 6.12 5.16 -4.42
C LEU A 48 4.99 5.42 -3.43
N LEU A 49 4.15 4.42 -3.23
CA LEU A 49 2.95 4.55 -2.43
C LEU A 49 2.99 3.62 -1.22
N ALA A 50 2.27 4.02 -0.18
CA ALA A 50 2.01 3.19 0.99
C ALA A 50 0.53 2.83 0.97
N ILE A 51 0.24 1.53 0.92
CA ILE A 51 -1.12 1.02 0.79
C ILE A 51 -1.47 0.24 2.05
N ALA A 52 -2.52 0.66 2.74
CA ALA A 52 -3.07 -0.11 3.85
C ALA A 52 -4.18 -1.01 3.30
N HIS A 53 -4.11 -2.30 3.59
CA HIS A 53 -5.07 -3.24 3.04
C HIS A 53 -5.31 -4.42 3.96
N VAL A 54 -6.39 -5.14 3.68
CA VAL A 54 -6.76 -6.38 4.34
C VAL A 54 -6.85 -7.45 3.27
N ASP A 55 -6.24 -8.60 3.55
CA ASP A 55 -6.28 -9.73 2.62
C ASP A 55 -7.30 -10.74 3.15
N ARG A 56 -8.28 -11.09 2.30
CA ARG A 56 -9.30 -12.09 2.62
C ARG A 56 -9.40 -13.06 1.48
N ASP A 57 -9.12 -14.32 1.77
CA ASP A 57 -9.14 -15.37 0.76
C ASP A 57 -8.27 -14.93 -0.43
N ASP A 58 -8.85 -14.80 -1.61
CA ASP A 58 -8.11 -14.40 -2.79
C ASP A 58 -8.30 -12.91 -3.12
N THR A 59 -8.84 -12.15 -2.18
CA THR A 59 -9.19 -10.74 -2.41
C THR A 59 -8.37 -9.82 -1.53
N ILE A 60 -7.87 -8.73 -2.12
CA ILE A 60 -7.22 -7.66 -1.39
C ILE A 60 -8.18 -6.49 -1.31
N ARG A 61 -8.46 -6.04 -0.09
CA ARG A 61 -9.32 -4.88 0.12
C ARG A 61 -8.44 -3.70 0.53
N ILE A 62 -8.38 -2.68 -0.32
CA ILE A 62 -7.59 -1.48 -0.04
C ILE A 62 -8.38 -0.58 0.90
N ILE A 63 -7.73 -0.21 2.02
CA ILE A 63 -8.32 0.66 3.02
C ILE A 63 -7.92 2.11 2.76
N SER A 64 -6.63 2.34 2.49
CA SER A 64 -6.14 3.68 2.20
C SER A 64 -4.88 3.61 1.36
N ALA A 65 -4.59 4.71 0.68
CA ALA A 65 -3.40 4.82 -0.16
C ALA A 65 -2.87 6.24 -0.06
N ARG A 66 -1.56 6.37 0.05
CA ARG A 66 -0.90 7.68 0.13
C ARG A 66 0.52 7.57 -0.42
N ILE A 67 1.13 8.72 -0.64
CA ILE A 67 2.54 8.77 -1.02
C ILE A 67 3.38 8.30 0.17
N ALA A 68 4.39 7.49 -0.09
CA ALA A 68 5.29 7.00 0.95
C ALA A 68 6.12 8.15 1.54
N THR A 69 6.40 8.06 2.85
CA THR A 69 7.29 9.01 3.52
C THR A 69 8.75 8.66 3.18
N PRO A 70 9.70 9.58 3.43
CA PRO A 70 11.12 9.25 3.22
C PRO A 70 11.58 8.03 4.00
N ALA A 71 11.09 7.83 5.24
CA ALA A 71 11.43 6.65 6.02
C ALA A 71 10.90 5.38 5.36
N GLU A 72 9.69 5.44 4.84
CA GLU A 72 9.10 4.29 4.15
C GLU A 72 9.81 4.00 2.82
N ARG A 73 10.26 5.04 2.13
CA ARG A 73 11.07 4.87 0.94
C ARG A 73 12.36 4.12 1.25
N THR A 74 12.99 4.44 2.37
CA THR A 74 14.20 3.73 2.79
C THR A 74 13.92 2.25 3.01
N ILE A 75 12.80 1.92 3.65
CA ILE A 75 12.41 0.53 3.86
C ILE A 75 12.25 -0.17 2.50
N TYR A 76 11.58 0.46 1.57
CA TYR A 76 11.36 -0.11 0.24
C TYR A 76 12.69 -0.32 -0.50
N GLU A 77 13.58 0.67 -0.45
CA GLU A 77 14.85 0.63 -1.20
C GLU A 77 15.83 -0.38 -0.63
N GLU A 78 15.75 -0.65 0.66
CA GLU A 78 16.63 -1.63 1.28
C GLU A 78 16.11 -3.07 1.14
N GLY A 79 14.90 -3.20 0.71
CA GLY A 79 14.29 -4.50 0.54
C GLY A 79 13.74 -5.06 1.82
#